data_0c5d8dca3d21cbba90ec724bd2d1733a
#
_entry.id   0c5d8dca3d21cbba90ec724bd2d1733a
#
_cell.length_a   1.000
_cell.length_b   1.000
_cell.length_c   1.000
_cell.angle_alpha   90.00
_cell.angle_beta   90.00
_cell.angle_gamma   90.00
#
_symmetry.space_group_name_H-M   'P 1'
#
loop_
_entity.id
_entity.type
_entity.pdbx_description
1 polymer ?
#
loop_
_entity_poly.entity_id
_entity_poly.type
_entity_poly.pdbx_seq_one_letter_code
_entity_poly.pdbx_strand_id
1 'polypeptide(L)'
;QGGQWNSGGQCQNEVEPIYNDTYLSPYPSKMKVLEEEIMPTMRVPVHVLNITRLSDYRKDGHPALFGQPLGHMVSHQDCSHWCLPGVPDTWNELLYFSLLKLIPL
;
A
#
# COMPACT_ATOMS: atom_id res chain seq x y z
N GLN A 1 11.56 14.08 12.06
CA GLN A 1 12.17 15.04 11.16
C GLN A 1 12.62 14.35 9.89
N GLY A 2 11.79 14.41 8.81
CA GLY A 2 12.26 14.25 7.46
C GLY A 2 13.15 13.07 7.12
N GLY A 3 12.83 11.87 7.57
CA GLY A 3 13.46 10.67 7.04
C GLY A 3 12.90 10.37 5.64
N GLN A 4 13.69 9.68 4.83
CA GLN A 4 13.21 9.21 3.55
C GLN A 4 12.10 8.18 3.73
N TRP A 5 11.24 8.06 2.73
CA TRP A 5 10.25 7.00 2.68
C TRP A 5 10.89 5.65 3.01
N ASN A 6 10.21 4.85 3.82
CA ASN A 6 10.63 3.50 4.21
C ASN A 6 11.93 3.38 5.03
N SER A 7 12.39 4.47 5.60
CA SER A 7 13.58 4.50 6.49
C SER A 7 13.26 4.95 7.91
N GLY A 8 12.01 4.72 8.37
CA GLY A 8 11.51 5.28 9.62
C GLY A 8 11.18 6.77 9.53
N GLY A 9 11.05 7.27 8.31
CA GLY A 9 10.69 8.65 8.02
C GLY A 9 9.21 8.96 8.15
N GLN A 10 8.83 10.10 7.63
CA GLN A 10 7.49 10.63 7.69
C GLN A 10 6.88 10.69 6.29
N CYS A 11 5.59 10.39 6.17
CA CYS A 11 4.85 10.44 4.91
C CYS A 11 4.11 11.76 4.68
N GLN A 12 4.00 12.61 5.67
CA GLN A 12 3.20 13.85 5.59
C GLN A 12 3.65 14.83 4.50
N ASN A 13 4.92 14.78 4.10
CA ASN A 13 5.51 15.62 3.07
C ASN A 13 5.64 14.91 1.71
N GLU A 14 5.16 13.67 1.63
CA GLU A 14 5.19 12.90 0.40
C GLU A 14 4.02 13.31 -0.49
N VAL A 15 4.31 14.04 -1.55
CA VAL A 15 3.31 14.65 -2.44
C VAL A 15 3.36 14.10 -3.87
N GLU A 16 4.32 13.22 -4.14
CA GLU A 16 4.53 12.62 -5.45
C GLU A 16 4.74 11.12 -5.34
N PRO A 17 4.28 10.33 -6.31
CA PRO A 17 4.54 8.90 -6.36
C PRO A 17 6.03 8.62 -6.61
N ILE A 18 6.43 7.37 -6.40
CA ILE A 18 7.75 6.89 -6.76
C ILE A 18 7.78 6.60 -8.25
N TYR A 19 8.68 7.23 -8.97
CA TYR A 19 8.87 7.03 -10.42
C TYR A 19 10.02 6.09 -10.77
N ASN A 20 10.82 5.70 -9.78
CA ASN A 20 12.00 4.87 -10.00
C ASN A 20 12.01 3.68 -9.05
N ASP A 21 12.08 2.49 -9.60
CA ASP A 21 12.06 1.22 -8.87
C ASP A 21 13.16 1.09 -7.81
N THR A 22 14.26 1.81 -7.94
CA THR A 22 15.35 1.79 -6.96
C THR A 22 14.96 2.33 -5.60
N TYR A 23 13.86 3.09 -5.52
CA TYR A 23 13.32 3.64 -4.27
C TYR A 23 12.23 2.77 -3.66
N LEU A 24 11.82 1.71 -4.33
CA LEU A 24 10.84 0.79 -3.77
C LEU A 24 11.47 -0.04 -2.67
N SER A 25 10.65 -0.34 -1.69
CA SER A 25 11.03 -1.28 -0.63
C SER A 25 11.38 -2.64 -1.21
N PRO A 26 12.37 -3.35 -0.66
CA PRO A 26 12.52 -4.75 -0.97
C PRO A 26 11.23 -5.49 -0.62
N TYR A 27 10.87 -6.50 -1.41
CA TYR A 27 9.67 -7.31 -1.16
C TYR A 27 9.67 -7.77 0.31
N PRO A 28 8.62 -7.48 1.07
CA PRO A 28 8.63 -7.76 2.50
C PRO A 28 8.89 -9.23 2.77
N SER A 29 9.89 -9.54 3.57
CA SER A 29 10.24 -10.91 3.93
C SER A 29 9.05 -11.69 4.51
N LYS A 30 8.16 -11.00 5.23
CA LYS A 30 6.92 -11.58 5.77
C LYS A 30 5.95 -12.04 4.68
N MET A 31 5.85 -11.31 3.58
CA MET A 31 5.00 -11.72 2.45
C MET A 31 5.57 -12.94 1.74
N LYS A 32 6.89 -12.99 1.60
CA LYS A 32 7.58 -14.15 1.03
C LYS A 32 7.34 -15.39 1.88
N VAL A 33 7.48 -15.30 3.20
CA VAL A 33 7.19 -16.40 4.12
C VAL A 33 5.73 -16.84 4.01
N LEU A 34 4.80 -15.89 3.92
CA LEU A 34 3.38 -16.21 3.76
C LEU A 34 3.12 -17.01 2.49
N GLU A 35 3.63 -16.55 1.35
CA GLU A 35 3.36 -17.15 0.04
C GLU A 35 4.10 -18.46 -0.18
N GLU A 36 5.36 -18.56 0.24
CA GLU A 36 6.22 -19.72 -0.04
C GLU A 36 6.13 -20.82 1.04
N GLU A 37 5.91 -20.46 2.30
CA GLU A 37 5.98 -21.41 3.41
C GLU A 37 4.62 -21.70 4.02
N ILE A 38 3.77 -20.70 4.22
CA ILE A 38 2.51 -20.88 4.95
C ILE A 38 1.38 -21.32 4.03
N MET A 39 1.17 -20.63 2.93
CA MET A 39 0.04 -20.91 2.03
C MET A 39 0.03 -22.34 1.48
N PRO A 40 1.17 -22.96 1.10
CA PRO A 40 1.17 -24.35 0.64
C PRO A 40 0.71 -25.37 1.69
N THR A 41 0.74 -25.01 2.97
CA THR A 41 0.30 -25.90 4.06
C THR A 41 -1.19 -25.76 4.39
N MET A 42 -1.87 -24.78 3.81
CA MET A 42 -3.27 -24.50 4.11
C MET A 42 -4.19 -25.53 3.45
N ARG A 43 -5.18 -26.03 4.20
CA ARG A 43 -6.16 -26.99 3.69
C ARG A 43 -7.19 -26.35 2.77
N VAL A 44 -7.45 -25.07 2.94
CA VAL A 44 -8.38 -24.28 2.13
C VAL A 44 -7.55 -23.43 1.19
N PRO A 45 -7.83 -23.44 -0.12
CA PRO A 45 -7.16 -22.55 -1.06
C PRO A 45 -7.31 -21.10 -0.66
N VAL A 46 -6.20 -20.36 -0.68
CA VAL A 46 -6.18 -18.93 -0.39
C VAL A 46 -5.69 -18.20 -1.62
N HIS A 47 -6.43 -17.19 -2.03
CA HIS A 47 -6.00 -16.24 -3.04
C HIS A 47 -5.43 -15.00 -2.38
N VAL A 48 -4.17 -14.68 -2.68
CA VAL A 48 -3.54 -13.46 -2.21
C VAL A 48 -3.71 -12.37 -3.26
N LEU A 49 -4.37 -11.30 -2.88
CA LEU A 49 -4.37 -10.06 -3.64
C LEU A 49 -3.13 -9.27 -3.22
N ASN A 50 -2.02 -9.49 -3.92
CA ASN A 50 -0.76 -8.82 -3.60
C ASN A 50 -0.74 -7.39 -4.11
N ILE A 51 -1.14 -6.47 -3.26
CA ILE A 51 -1.18 -5.03 -3.53
C ILE A 51 0.06 -4.29 -3.03
N THR A 52 1.02 -4.99 -2.41
CA THR A 52 2.13 -4.39 -1.70
C THR A 52 2.97 -3.48 -2.59
N ARG A 53 3.44 -4.02 -3.71
CA ARG A 53 4.33 -3.27 -4.60
C ARG A 53 3.65 -2.09 -5.27
N LEU A 54 2.43 -2.28 -5.78
CA LEU A 54 1.69 -1.18 -6.41
C LEU A 54 1.38 -0.06 -5.42
N SER A 55 1.12 -0.40 -4.14
CA SER A 55 0.86 0.58 -3.10
C SER A 55 2.13 1.34 -2.71
N ASP A 56 3.28 0.66 -2.71
CA ASP A 56 4.57 1.28 -2.37
C ASP A 56 4.97 2.41 -3.35
N TYR A 57 4.57 2.32 -4.62
CA TYR A 57 4.73 3.42 -5.57
C TYR A 57 3.99 4.70 -5.15
N ARG A 58 2.92 4.56 -4.39
CA ARG A 58 1.99 5.63 -4.07
C ARG A 58 2.16 6.15 -2.64
N LYS A 59 3.39 6.40 -2.23
CA LYS A 59 3.70 7.04 -0.94
C LYS A 59 2.95 8.36 -0.70
N ASP A 60 2.53 9.01 -1.78
CA ASP A 60 1.71 10.22 -1.82
C ASP A 60 0.24 9.97 -1.46
N GLY A 61 -0.20 8.71 -1.42
CA GLY A 61 -1.59 8.34 -1.15
C GLY A 61 -1.99 8.32 0.33
N HIS A 62 -1.06 8.55 1.24
CA HIS A 62 -1.34 8.66 2.68
C HIS A 62 -1.87 10.03 3.07
N PRO A 63 -2.61 10.15 4.20
CA PRO A 63 -3.01 11.45 4.74
C PRO A 63 -1.80 12.35 4.95
N ALA A 64 -1.74 13.43 4.19
CA ALA A 64 -0.68 14.41 4.17
C ALA A 64 -1.18 15.80 4.57
N LEU A 65 -0.27 16.76 4.62
CA LEU A 65 -0.59 18.16 4.97
C LEU A 65 -1.72 18.76 4.12
N PHE A 66 -1.81 18.40 2.86
CA PHE A 66 -2.78 18.92 1.91
C PHE A 66 -4.22 18.41 2.12
N GLY A 67 -4.42 17.32 2.83
CA GLY A 67 -5.73 16.77 3.16
C GLY A 67 -6.37 17.37 4.40
N GLN A 68 -5.71 18.33 5.05
CA GLN A 68 -6.19 18.94 6.28
C GLN A 68 -6.88 20.29 6.02
N PRO A 69 -7.93 20.63 6.77
CA PRO A 69 -8.50 21.98 6.74
C PRO A 69 -7.43 23.03 7.05
N LEU A 70 -7.46 24.16 6.33
CA LEU A 70 -6.56 25.29 6.57
C LEU A 70 -6.59 25.70 8.04
N GLY A 71 -5.43 25.73 8.68
CA GLY A 71 -5.29 26.13 10.08
C GLY A 71 -5.18 25.01 11.10
N HIS A 72 -5.31 23.76 10.69
CA HIS A 72 -5.02 22.62 11.56
C HIS A 72 -3.56 22.17 11.38
N MET A 73 -2.74 22.37 12.40
CA MET A 73 -1.43 21.73 12.44
C MET A 73 -1.65 20.23 12.64
N VAL A 74 -1.16 19.43 11.71
CA VAL A 74 -1.17 17.97 11.85
C VAL A 74 -0.27 17.62 13.02
N SER A 75 -0.86 17.32 14.17
CA SER A 75 -0.13 16.86 15.33
C SER A 75 0.40 15.43 15.15
N HIS A 76 -0.20 14.67 14.24
CA HIS A 76 0.15 13.26 14.00
C HIS A 76 0.04 12.97 12.51
N GLN A 77 1.12 12.46 11.91
CA GLN A 77 1.09 11.89 10.58
C GLN A 77 0.44 10.50 10.63
N ASP A 78 -0.22 10.14 9.55
CA ASP A 78 -0.79 8.81 9.39
C ASP A 78 -0.28 8.16 8.10
N CYS A 79 0.74 7.33 8.27
CA CYS A 79 1.32 6.57 7.17
C CYS A 79 0.77 5.14 7.07
N SER A 80 -0.26 4.82 7.86
CA SER A 80 -0.88 3.49 7.91
C SER A 80 -2.19 3.44 7.15
N HIS A 81 -2.90 4.56 7.04
CA HIS A 81 -4.14 4.69 6.30
C HIS A 81 -3.93 5.34 4.94
N TRP A 82 -4.93 5.20 4.09
CA TRP A 82 -4.92 5.71 2.73
C TRP A 82 -6.07 6.69 2.53
N CYS A 83 -5.81 7.73 1.75
CA CYS A 83 -6.86 8.68 1.35
C CYS A 83 -7.88 8.03 0.42
N LEU A 84 -9.15 8.44 0.58
CA LEU A 84 -10.24 8.08 -0.33
C LEU A 84 -10.84 9.36 -0.93
N PRO A 85 -11.13 9.37 -2.23
CA PRO A 85 -10.77 8.36 -3.23
C PRO A 85 -9.26 8.29 -3.45
N GLY A 86 -8.74 7.14 -3.89
CA GLY A 86 -7.31 6.99 -4.13
C GLY A 86 -6.83 5.55 -4.30
N VAL A 87 -5.70 5.22 -3.71
CA VAL A 87 -5.04 3.92 -3.88
C VAL A 87 -5.95 2.72 -3.56
N PRO A 88 -6.81 2.76 -2.52
CA PRO A 88 -7.73 1.65 -2.25
C PRO A 88 -8.75 1.39 -3.37
N ASP A 89 -9.09 2.36 -4.18
CA ASP A 89 -9.98 2.14 -5.34
C ASP A 89 -9.33 1.22 -6.36
N THR A 90 -8.03 1.35 -6.59
CA THR A 90 -7.26 0.42 -7.43
C THR A 90 -7.24 -1.00 -6.84
N TRP A 91 -7.14 -1.13 -5.51
CA TRP A 91 -7.25 -2.46 -4.88
C TRP A 91 -8.62 -3.10 -5.13
N ASN A 92 -9.69 -2.32 -5.07
CA ASN A 92 -11.04 -2.79 -5.35
C ASN A 92 -11.20 -3.25 -6.80
N GLU A 93 -10.62 -2.54 -7.76
CA GLU A 93 -10.62 -2.95 -9.17
C GLU A 93 -9.88 -4.28 -9.36
N LEU A 94 -8.72 -4.44 -8.73
CA LEU A 94 -7.96 -5.69 -8.79
C LEU A 94 -8.69 -6.84 -8.10
N LEU A 95 -9.35 -6.59 -6.97
CA LEU A 95 -10.17 -7.56 -6.28
C LEU A 95 -11.33 -8.01 -7.17
N TYR A 96 -12.04 -7.08 -7.76
CA TYR A 96 -13.13 -7.37 -8.68
C TYR A 96 -12.66 -8.24 -9.86
N PHE A 97 -11.56 -7.87 -10.49
CA PHE A 97 -10.97 -8.65 -11.57
C PHE A 97 -10.56 -10.07 -11.14
N SER A 98 -10.01 -10.20 -9.94
CA SER A 98 -9.63 -11.49 -9.36
C SER A 98 -10.87 -12.37 -9.12
N LEU A 99 -11.96 -11.79 -8.62
CA LEU A 99 -13.21 -12.50 -8.40
C LEU A 99 -13.82 -12.99 -9.72
N LEU A 100 -13.78 -12.18 -10.78
CA LEU A 100 -14.27 -12.59 -12.10
C LEU A 100 -13.51 -13.80 -12.67
N LYS A 101 -12.22 -13.91 -12.37
CA LYS A 101 -11.41 -15.08 -12.78
C LYS A 101 -11.72 -16.34 -11.99
N LEU A 102 -12.24 -16.20 -10.78
CA LEU A 102 -12.57 -17.32 -9.90
C LEU A 102 -13.97 -17.87 -10.10
N ILE A 103 -14.86 -17.10 -10.73
CA ILE A 103 -16.23 -17.53 -11.05
C ILE A 103 -16.16 -18.24 -12.41
N PRO A 104 -16.38 -19.56 -12.47
CA PRO A 104 -16.51 -20.23 -13.76
C PRO A 104 -17.77 -19.70 -14.43
N LEU A 105 -17.60 -19.07 -15.59
CA LEU A 105 -18.69 -18.71 -16.50
C LEU A 105 -19.20 -19.94 -17.22
#